data_44c90d26c9c809bbed994782bd52b208
#
_entry.id   44c90d26c9c809bbed994782bd52b208
#
_cell.length_a   1.000
_cell.length_b   1.000
_cell.length_c   1.000
_cell.angle_alpha   90.00
_cell.angle_beta   90.00
_cell.angle_gamma   90.00
#
_symmetry.space_group_name_H-M   'P 1'
#
loop_
_entity.id
_entity.type
_entity.pdbx_description
1 polymer ?
#
loop_
_entity_poly.entity_id
_entity_poly.type
_entity_poly.pdbx_seq_one_letter_code
_entity_poly.pdbx_strand_id
1 'polypeptide(L)'
;MAAQTEAVRYTVTFPEPHTHYAVVQAVLPTGNQAEIEIFMPVWTPGSYLVREYARHVEAASAADGSGGNLAFSKTTRNRWRIQTGGAPEVHFTYSVYCREMSVRTNWVEDSFALLNGAPTFVTLVGGTKRPHDVQLVLPSAWKMTMTGLPESPDGAPHHYLAPDYDTLVDCPILAGNPVVHEFDVDGIPHYLVNQGEESTWDGTRAAGDVAKIVQHYREMWGSLPYRKYVFLNLITELGGGLEHSNSACMMTNRWSTSTRRAYLSWLSLASHEYFHVWNVKRLRPVELGPFDYENENLTRSLWVAEGLTDYYAPLVLHRAGISSQQEYLTGAGNGTSGLSGAINTLQTTPGRLVRSAEQASFDAWIKHYRPDENSVNTSISYYTKGAIVGWLLDATIRKSTGSRKSLDDLMRLAFSRYAGENGYTPEQFKAAAEEVAGVPLKEFFQRTVESTEELDYTEALDWFGLRFKQPSNGTKKAWLGADTRVDSGRLVVTKLLRGTPAYAAGMNVDDEILAFDDYRVRADHLNTRLENYRPGNKISVLVARREKLMRMEVELGEEPSKKWQLEVRPDASPEQKQNLAAWLGNK
;
A
#
# COMPACT_ATOMS: atom_id res chain seq x y z
N MET A 1 23.95 1.61 -36.27
CA MET A 1 22.70 1.07 -35.73
C MET A 1 23.11 0.05 -34.71
N ALA A 2 22.79 0.24 -33.43
CA ALA A 2 22.95 -0.81 -32.44
C ALA A 2 22.07 -1.99 -32.89
N ALA A 3 22.59 -3.22 -32.88
CA ALA A 3 21.79 -4.42 -33.17
C ALA A 3 20.59 -4.40 -32.23
N GLN A 4 19.38 -4.44 -32.79
CA GLN A 4 18.15 -4.49 -32.01
C GLN A 4 18.20 -5.73 -31.15
N THR A 5 18.23 -5.58 -29.84
CA THR A 5 18.31 -6.70 -28.90
C THR A 5 17.05 -7.53 -29.05
N GLU A 6 17.20 -8.84 -29.34
CA GLU A 6 16.09 -9.75 -29.56
C GLU A 6 15.20 -9.86 -28.32
N ALA A 7 13.88 -9.79 -28.51
CA ALA A 7 12.91 -9.83 -27.42
C ALA A 7 12.79 -11.23 -26.80
N VAL A 8 12.51 -11.28 -25.50
CA VAL A 8 11.95 -12.49 -24.89
C VAL A 8 10.46 -12.54 -25.22
N ARG A 9 9.98 -13.66 -25.77
CA ARG A 9 8.58 -13.83 -26.20
C ARG A 9 7.85 -14.79 -25.27
N TYR A 10 6.64 -14.43 -24.88
CA TYR A 10 5.80 -15.27 -24.02
C TYR A 10 4.46 -15.55 -24.68
N THR A 11 4.02 -16.78 -24.56
CA THR A 11 2.62 -17.17 -24.82
C THR A 11 2.01 -17.66 -23.52
N VAL A 12 0.93 -17.02 -23.08
CA VAL A 12 0.19 -17.39 -21.87
C VAL A 12 -1.14 -18.02 -22.27
N THR A 13 -1.43 -19.19 -21.74
CA THR A 13 -2.67 -19.94 -22.02
C THR A 13 -3.34 -20.37 -20.72
N PHE A 14 -4.65 -20.64 -20.79
CA PHE A 14 -5.48 -21.05 -19.66
C PHE A 14 -6.29 -22.30 -20.07
N PRO A 15 -5.63 -23.47 -20.21
CA PRO A 15 -6.30 -24.67 -20.75
C PRO A 15 -7.46 -25.16 -19.88
N GLU A 16 -7.33 -25.06 -18.56
CA GLU A 16 -8.32 -25.49 -17.56
C GLU A 16 -8.38 -24.47 -16.41
N PRO A 17 -8.97 -23.26 -16.62
CA PRO A 17 -8.90 -22.15 -15.66
C PRO A 17 -9.51 -22.48 -14.29
N HIS A 18 -10.47 -23.43 -14.21
CA HIS A 18 -11.03 -23.91 -12.95
C HIS A 18 -10.02 -24.63 -12.05
N THR A 19 -8.87 -25.04 -12.60
CA THR A 19 -7.77 -25.66 -11.84
C THR A 19 -6.79 -24.62 -11.29
N HIS A 20 -7.01 -23.35 -11.58
CA HIS A 20 -6.18 -22.22 -11.16
C HIS A 20 -4.77 -22.20 -11.76
N TYR A 21 -4.55 -22.80 -12.94
CA TYR A 21 -3.26 -22.75 -13.62
C TYR A 21 -3.28 -21.84 -14.84
N ALA A 22 -2.21 -21.06 -14.98
CA ALA A 22 -1.79 -20.47 -16.22
C ALA A 22 -0.57 -21.25 -16.76
N VAL A 23 -0.53 -21.53 -18.05
CA VAL A 23 0.64 -22.14 -18.71
C VAL A 23 1.36 -21.06 -19.48
N VAL A 24 2.65 -20.90 -19.22
CA VAL A 24 3.51 -19.90 -19.84
C VAL A 24 4.59 -20.63 -20.66
N GLN A 25 4.69 -20.30 -21.95
CA GLN A 25 5.82 -20.65 -22.79
C GLN A 25 6.67 -19.39 -22.99
N ALA A 26 7.92 -19.42 -22.53
CA ALA A 26 8.90 -18.36 -22.76
C ALA A 26 9.89 -18.79 -23.84
N VAL A 27 10.02 -18.03 -24.92
CA VAL A 27 11.04 -18.21 -25.95
C VAL A 27 12.17 -17.23 -25.65
N LEU A 28 13.31 -17.78 -25.28
CA LEU A 28 14.46 -17.09 -24.72
C LEU A 28 15.62 -17.08 -25.73
N PRO A 29 16.04 -15.92 -26.25
CA PRO A 29 17.21 -15.84 -27.12
C PRO A 29 18.48 -16.11 -26.33
N THR A 30 19.32 -17.06 -26.79
CA THR A 30 20.50 -17.51 -26.07
C THR A 30 21.78 -16.77 -26.48
N GLY A 31 21.78 -16.08 -27.62
CA GLY A 31 22.99 -15.54 -28.22
C GLY A 31 24.01 -16.65 -28.60
N ASN A 32 23.53 -17.88 -28.89
CA ASN A 32 24.31 -19.06 -29.16
C ASN A 32 25.27 -19.49 -28.03
N GLN A 33 25.00 -19.06 -26.79
CA GLN A 33 25.76 -19.50 -25.61
C GLN A 33 25.46 -20.98 -25.34
N ALA A 34 26.43 -21.74 -24.80
CA ALA A 34 26.27 -23.16 -24.47
C ALA A 34 25.33 -23.40 -23.28
N GLU A 35 25.17 -22.39 -22.43
CA GLU A 35 24.21 -22.39 -21.33
C GLU A 35 23.67 -20.98 -21.08
N ILE A 36 22.46 -20.88 -20.53
CA ILE A 36 21.84 -19.64 -20.03
C ILE A 36 21.29 -19.84 -18.63
N GLU A 37 21.20 -18.76 -17.87
CA GLU A 37 20.42 -18.71 -16.63
C GLU A 37 19.20 -17.81 -16.78
N ILE A 38 18.07 -18.26 -16.24
CA ILE A 38 16.84 -17.52 -16.12
C ILE A 38 16.43 -17.41 -14.66
N PHE A 39 15.67 -16.37 -14.32
CA PHE A 39 15.16 -16.20 -12.97
C PHE A 39 13.69 -15.74 -12.97
N MET A 40 13.00 -16.03 -11.87
CA MET A 40 11.72 -15.42 -11.50
C MET A 40 11.95 -14.48 -10.32
N PRO A 41 11.36 -13.27 -10.29
CA PRO A 41 11.44 -12.37 -9.14
C PRO A 41 11.01 -13.07 -7.84
N VAL A 42 11.57 -12.62 -6.72
CA VAL A 42 11.14 -13.10 -5.41
C VAL A 42 10.18 -12.14 -4.73
N TRP A 43 10.02 -10.94 -5.27
CA TRP A 43 9.12 -9.88 -4.80
C TRP A 43 8.66 -9.00 -5.97
N THR A 44 7.75 -8.07 -5.72
CA THR A 44 7.29 -7.07 -6.71
C THR A 44 7.45 -5.65 -6.16
N PRO A 45 7.90 -4.67 -6.97
CA PRO A 45 7.96 -3.26 -6.59
C PRO A 45 6.62 -2.76 -6.02
N GLY A 46 6.70 -1.88 -5.03
CA GLY A 46 5.55 -1.41 -4.24
C GLY A 46 5.17 -2.33 -3.06
N SER A 47 5.71 -3.55 -2.99
CA SER A 47 5.37 -4.49 -1.93
C SER A 47 6.61 -5.17 -1.35
N TYR A 48 7.11 -4.64 -0.26
CA TYR A 48 8.40 -4.95 0.36
C TYR A 48 8.36 -6.25 1.18
N LEU A 49 8.08 -7.37 0.50
CA LEU A 49 8.04 -8.71 1.07
C LEU A 49 8.54 -9.74 0.06
N VAL A 50 9.52 -10.56 0.47
CA VAL A 50 9.94 -11.73 -0.30
C VAL A 50 8.85 -12.80 -0.24
N ARG A 51 8.25 -13.11 -1.41
CA ARG A 51 7.11 -14.03 -1.57
C ARG A 51 7.47 -15.36 -2.19
N GLU A 52 8.71 -15.51 -2.69
CA GLU A 52 9.18 -16.77 -3.28
C GLU A 52 8.25 -17.27 -4.41
N TYR A 53 7.94 -16.44 -5.40
CA TYR A 53 6.97 -16.75 -6.46
C TYR A 53 7.29 -18.05 -7.22
N ALA A 54 8.59 -18.40 -7.36
CA ALA A 54 9.02 -19.65 -7.98
C ALA A 54 8.51 -20.92 -7.28
N ARG A 55 7.91 -20.81 -6.08
CA ARG A 55 7.23 -21.94 -5.40
C ARG A 55 5.99 -22.42 -6.14
N HIS A 56 5.40 -21.54 -6.96
CA HIS A 56 4.18 -21.83 -7.73
C HIS A 56 4.48 -22.33 -9.15
N VAL A 57 5.75 -22.45 -9.53
CA VAL A 57 6.16 -22.99 -10.84
C VAL A 57 6.19 -24.50 -10.79
N GLU A 58 5.41 -25.11 -11.69
CA GLU A 58 5.27 -26.56 -11.82
C GLU A 58 5.43 -27.01 -13.29
N ALA A 59 5.61 -28.30 -13.49
CA ALA A 59 5.66 -28.94 -14.81
C ALA A 59 6.60 -28.23 -15.82
N ALA A 60 7.76 -27.74 -15.35
CA ALA A 60 8.71 -27.04 -16.20
C ALA A 60 9.40 -27.99 -17.18
N SER A 61 9.60 -27.53 -18.41
CA SER A 61 10.35 -28.20 -19.46
C SER A 61 11.15 -27.22 -20.30
N ALA A 62 12.24 -27.66 -20.90
CA ALA A 62 13.05 -26.85 -21.81
C ALA A 62 13.30 -27.63 -23.12
N ALA A 63 13.15 -26.96 -24.25
CA ALA A 63 13.42 -27.50 -25.57
C ALA A 63 14.13 -26.46 -26.43
N ASP A 64 14.85 -26.90 -27.44
CA ASP A 64 15.38 -26.02 -28.48
C ASP A 64 14.30 -25.65 -29.52
N GLY A 65 14.62 -24.77 -30.48
CA GLY A 65 13.68 -24.33 -31.51
C GLY A 65 13.20 -25.44 -32.46
N SER A 66 13.84 -26.62 -32.46
CA SER A 66 13.40 -27.79 -33.21
C SER A 66 12.53 -28.77 -32.40
N GLY A 67 12.32 -28.47 -31.09
CA GLY A 67 11.59 -29.34 -30.17
C GLY A 67 12.45 -30.38 -29.47
N GLY A 68 13.76 -30.34 -29.61
CA GLY A 68 14.70 -31.23 -28.90
C GLY A 68 14.79 -30.86 -27.42
N ASN A 69 14.62 -31.86 -26.52
CA ASN A 69 14.68 -31.64 -25.08
C ASN A 69 16.07 -31.16 -24.65
N LEU A 70 16.10 -30.12 -23.83
CA LEU A 70 17.28 -29.55 -23.20
C LEU A 70 17.33 -29.88 -21.72
N ALA A 71 18.54 -30.19 -21.21
CA ALA A 71 18.73 -30.40 -19.79
C ALA A 71 18.71 -29.05 -19.06
N PHE A 72 17.99 -29.00 -17.93
CA PHE A 72 17.98 -27.84 -17.06
C PHE A 72 17.92 -28.25 -15.59
N SER A 73 18.35 -27.37 -14.69
CA SER A 73 18.32 -27.59 -13.25
C SER A 73 18.17 -26.28 -12.49
N LYS A 74 17.58 -26.32 -11.31
CA LYS A 74 17.57 -25.18 -10.38
C LYS A 74 18.97 -24.94 -9.81
N THR A 75 19.46 -23.71 -9.88
CA THR A 75 20.73 -23.29 -9.27
C THR A 75 20.52 -22.54 -7.96
N THR A 76 19.38 -21.84 -7.82
CA THR A 76 18.92 -21.23 -6.56
C THR A 76 17.41 -21.46 -6.41
N ARG A 77 16.79 -20.91 -5.35
CA ARG A 77 15.33 -21.00 -5.12
C ARG A 77 14.48 -20.47 -6.30
N ASN A 78 15.00 -19.51 -7.07
CA ASN A 78 14.28 -18.78 -8.12
C ASN A 78 15.01 -18.74 -9.47
N ARG A 79 16.13 -19.46 -9.65
CA ARG A 79 16.89 -19.52 -10.89
C ARG A 79 16.94 -20.93 -11.47
N TRP A 80 16.95 -21.00 -12.80
CA TRP A 80 17.17 -22.21 -13.57
C TRP A 80 18.31 -22.00 -14.57
N ARG A 81 19.21 -22.98 -14.64
CA ARG A 81 20.26 -23.06 -15.64
C ARG A 81 19.85 -24.06 -16.70
N ILE A 82 19.94 -23.69 -17.97
CA ILE A 82 19.54 -24.48 -19.12
C ILE A 82 20.75 -24.71 -20.00
N GLN A 83 21.04 -25.97 -20.33
CA GLN A 83 22.11 -26.38 -21.25
C GLN A 83 21.59 -26.27 -22.68
N THR A 84 21.94 -25.21 -23.39
CA THR A 84 21.42 -24.90 -24.72
C THR A 84 22.12 -25.65 -25.84
N GLY A 85 23.37 -26.12 -25.59
CA GLY A 85 24.19 -26.73 -26.61
C GLY A 85 24.56 -25.79 -27.79
N GLY A 86 24.38 -24.45 -27.59
CA GLY A 86 24.59 -23.47 -28.65
C GLY A 86 23.35 -23.20 -29.50
N ALA A 87 22.17 -23.74 -29.14
CA ALA A 87 20.91 -23.42 -29.81
C ALA A 87 20.62 -21.92 -29.75
N PRO A 88 20.11 -21.29 -30.83
CA PRO A 88 19.89 -19.83 -30.87
C PRO A 88 18.75 -19.35 -29.93
N GLU A 89 17.80 -20.23 -29.64
CA GLU A 89 16.69 -19.96 -28.72
C GLU A 89 16.33 -21.20 -27.89
N VAL A 90 15.73 -20.95 -26.73
CA VAL A 90 15.18 -21.98 -25.82
C VAL A 90 13.70 -21.70 -25.60
N HIS A 91 12.88 -22.74 -25.75
CA HIS A 91 11.47 -22.75 -25.35
C HIS A 91 11.38 -23.33 -23.94
N PHE A 92 11.18 -22.46 -22.94
CA PHE A 92 10.97 -22.86 -21.56
C PHE A 92 9.47 -22.76 -21.23
N THR A 93 8.84 -23.93 -21.04
CA THR A 93 7.40 -24.01 -20.74
C THR A 93 7.20 -24.42 -19.30
N TYR A 94 6.30 -23.75 -18.60
CA TYR A 94 5.98 -24.02 -17.20
C TYR A 94 4.53 -23.66 -16.87
N SER A 95 3.97 -24.32 -15.86
CA SER A 95 2.68 -23.98 -15.27
C SER A 95 2.88 -23.13 -14.02
N VAL A 96 2.02 -22.13 -13.83
CA VAL A 96 2.01 -21.30 -12.62
C VAL A 96 0.68 -21.53 -11.90
N TYR A 97 0.73 -21.95 -10.63
CA TYR A 97 -0.45 -22.07 -9.78
C TYR A 97 -0.89 -20.69 -9.27
N CYS A 98 -2.08 -20.26 -9.65
CA CYS A 98 -2.60 -18.90 -9.49
C CYS A 98 -3.82 -18.89 -8.55
N ARG A 99 -3.65 -19.23 -7.28
CA ARG A 99 -4.77 -19.35 -6.31
C ARG A 99 -4.61 -18.43 -5.10
N GLU A 100 -3.82 -17.37 -5.22
CA GLU A 100 -3.65 -16.37 -4.17
C GLU A 100 -4.21 -15.03 -4.64
N MET A 101 -5.40 -14.66 -4.13
CA MET A 101 -6.07 -13.41 -4.48
C MET A 101 -5.43 -12.25 -3.71
N SER A 102 -4.61 -11.48 -4.38
CA SER A 102 -4.07 -10.21 -3.88
C SER A 102 -3.61 -9.33 -5.04
N VAL A 103 -3.42 -8.05 -4.81
CA VAL A 103 -2.86 -7.11 -5.81
C VAL A 103 -1.40 -7.41 -6.19
N ARG A 104 -0.77 -8.42 -5.58
CA ARG A 104 0.68 -8.74 -5.69
C ARG A 104 0.97 -10.14 -6.20
N THR A 105 -0.06 -10.94 -6.38
CA THR A 105 0.00 -12.37 -6.75
C THR A 105 -0.93 -12.64 -7.91
N ASN A 106 -0.96 -13.89 -8.39
CA ASN A 106 -1.80 -14.27 -9.50
C ASN A 106 -3.10 -14.93 -9.03
N TRP A 107 -4.16 -14.69 -9.79
CA TRP A 107 -5.44 -15.38 -9.67
C TRP A 107 -5.95 -15.84 -11.02
N VAL A 108 -6.38 -17.09 -11.11
CA VAL A 108 -7.04 -17.67 -12.29
C VAL A 108 -8.24 -18.47 -11.82
N GLU A 109 -9.38 -18.27 -12.46
CA GLU A 109 -10.61 -19.06 -12.27
C GLU A 109 -11.42 -19.06 -13.58
N ASP A 110 -12.54 -19.78 -13.63
CA ASP A 110 -13.36 -19.89 -14.86
C ASP A 110 -13.79 -18.57 -15.46
N SER A 111 -13.99 -17.53 -14.62
CA SER A 111 -14.57 -16.26 -15.07
C SER A 111 -13.53 -15.21 -15.45
N PHE A 112 -12.31 -15.28 -14.89
CA PHE A 112 -11.24 -14.30 -15.15
C PHE A 112 -9.87 -14.75 -14.67
N ALA A 113 -8.84 -14.02 -15.11
CA ALA A 113 -7.49 -14.07 -14.58
C ALA A 113 -6.96 -12.67 -14.24
N LEU A 114 -6.24 -12.56 -13.13
CA LEU A 114 -5.33 -11.46 -12.81
C LEU A 114 -3.90 -12.01 -12.80
N LEU A 115 -3.07 -11.50 -13.70
CA LEU A 115 -1.66 -11.85 -13.80
C LEU A 115 -0.80 -10.64 -13.44
N ASN A 116 -0.02 -10.76 -12.37
CA ASN A 116 1.05 -9.82 -12.06
C ASN A 116 2.35 -10.26 -12.71
N GLY A 117 3.17 -9.32 -13.20
CA GLY A 117 4.35 -9.67 -13.99
C GLY A 117 5.40 -10.46 -13.20
N ALA A 118 5.70 -10.05 -11.97
CA ALA A 118 6.71 -10.71 -11.13
C ALA A 118 6.43 -12.19 -10.83
N PRO A 119 5.21 -12.60 -10.44
CA PRO A 119 4.87 -14.02 -10.22
C PRO A 119 4.57 -14.81 -11.52
N THR A 120 4.59 -14.17 -12.70
CA THR A 120 4.20 -14.81 -13.95
C THR A 120 5.38 -15.10 -14.87
N PHE A 121 6.26 -14.12 -15.09
CA PHE A 121 7.24 -14.16 -16.16
C PHE A 121 8.67 -14.38 -15.65
N VAL A 122 9.30 -15.47 -16.10
CA VAL A 122 10.76 -15.65 -15.95
C VAL A 122 11.48 -14.80 -16.99
N THR A 123 12.71 -14.35 -16.71
CA THR A 123 13.54 -13.67 -17.71
C THR A 123 15.01 -14.12 -17.60
N LEU A 124 15.82 -13.71 -18.57
CA LEU A 124 17.26 -13.99 -18.59
C LEU A 124 18.00 -13.20 -17.50
N VAL A 125 18.91 -13.86 -16.81
CA VAL A 125 19.88 -13.16 -15.94
C VAL A 125 20.70 -12.19 -16.80
N GLY A 126 20.69 -10.89 -16.42
CA GLY A 126 21.27 -9.83 -17.23
C GLY A 126 20.42 -9.39 -18.44
N GLY A 127 19.20 -9.93 -18.60
CA GLY A 127 18.31 -9.65 -19.74
C GLY A 127 17.18 -8.66 -19.44
N THR A 128 17.15 -8.01 -18.28
CA THR A 128 16.05 -7.11 -17.85
C THR A 128 15.86 -5.88 -18.75
N LYS A 129 16.87 -5.45 -19.49
CA LYS A 129 16.78 -4.33 -20.44
C LYS A 129 16.34 -4.72 -21.85
N ARG A 130 16.05 -6.02 -22.09
CA ARG A 130 15.52 -6.50 -23.37
C ARG A 130 14.03 -6.18 -23.48
N PRO A 131 13.48 -6.03 -24.70
CA PRO A 131 12.05 -6.06 -24.91
C PRO A 131 11.44 -7.40 -24.52
N HIS A 132 10.20 -7.36 -24.05
CA HIS A 132 9.41 -8.52 -23.65
C HIS A 132 8.06 -8.47 -24.38
N ASP A 133 7.81 -9.49 -25.18
CA ASP A 133 6.66 -9.63 -26.05
C ASP A 133 5.70 -10.66 -25.43
N VAL A 134 4.44 -10.30 -25.23
CA VAL A 134 3.47 -11.12 -24.48
C VAL A 134 2.18 -11.30 -25.26
N GLN A 135 1.92 -12.53 -25.68
CA GLN A 135 0.64 -12.95 -26.28
C GLN A 135 -0.17 -13.76 -25.28
N LEU A 136 -1.44 -13.37 -25.06
CA LEU A 136 -2.40 -14.19 -24.32
C LEU A 136 -3.35 -14.90 -25.27
N VAL A 137 -3.56 -16.18 -25.03
CA VAL A 137 -4.57 -17.02 -25.71
C VAL A 137 -5.68 -17.26 -24.72
N LEU A 138 -6.81 -16.57 -24.91
CA LEU A 138 -7.92 -16.59 -23.97
C LEU A 138 -8.83 -17.80 -24.18
N PRO A 139 -9.45 -18.34 -23.11
CA PRO A 139 -10.62 -19.21 -23.24
C PRO A 139 -11.74 -18.52 -24.03
N SER A 140 -12.52 -19.26 -24.78
CA SER A 140 -13.57 -18.70 -25.66
C SER A 140 -14.64 -17.89 -24.92
N ALA A 141 -14.81 -18.12 -23.63
CA ALA A 141 -15.74 -17.37 -22.76
C ALA A 141 -15.22 -15.98 -22.38
N TRP A 142 -13.91 -15.73 -22.43
CA TRP A 142 -13.30 -14.44 -22.09
C TRP A 142 -13.13 -13.58 -23.34
N LYS A 143 -13.48 -12.30 -23.24
CA LYS A 143 -13.56 -11.42 -24.41
C LYS A 143 -12.47 -10.38 -24.51
N MET A 144 -11.82 -10.03 -23.37
CA MET A 144 -10.87 -8.92 -23.36
C MET A 144 -9.76 -9.11 -22.35
N THR A 145 -8.70 -8.33 -22.57
CA THR A 145 -7.64 -8.09 -21.61
C THR A 145 -7.50 -6.60 -21.37
N MET A 146 -7.22 -6.22 -20.11
CA MET A 146 -6.97 -4.84 -19.71
C MET A 146 -5.64 -4.75 -18.96
N THR A 147 -4.78 -3.84 -19.41
CA THR A 147 -3.44 -3.67 -18.86
C THR A 147 -2.86 -2.31 -19.21
N GLY A 148 -1.86 -1.85 -18.44
CA GLY A 148 -1.02 -0.70 -18.77
C GLY A 148 -0.02 -0.95 -19.91
N LEU A 149 0.24 -2.21 -20.29
CA LEU A 149 1.20 -2.54 -21.34
C LEU A 149 0.88 -1.85 -22.68
N PRO A 150 1.92 -1.42 -23.42
CA PRO A 150 1.75 -1.02 -24.82
C PRO A 150 1.28 -2.22 -25.67
N GLU A 151 0.33 -1.98 -26.55
CA GLU A 151 -0.08 -2.95 -27.55
C GLU A 151 1.08 -3.27 -28.51
N SER A 152 1.17 -4.51 -28.97
CA SER A 152 2.14 -4.90 -29.98
C SER A 152 1.88 -4.17 -31.31
N PRO A 153 2.92 -3.72 -32.02
CA PRO A 153 2.79 -3.03 -33.30
C PRO A 153 2.11 -3.86 -34.41
N ASP A 154 2.00 -5.18 -34.25
CA ASP A 154 1.34 -6.04 -35.22
C ASP A 154 -0.19 -5.96 -35.18
N GLY A 155 -0.75 -5.35 -34.12
CA GLY A 155 -2.21 -5.15 -33.95
C GLY A 155 -2.96 -6.44 -33.63
N ALA A 156 -2.29 -7.53 -33.29
CA ALA A 156 -2.96 -8.76 -32.87
C ALA A 156 -3.69 -8.55 -31.52
N PRO A 157 -4.88 -9.13 -31.32
CA PRO A 157 -5.62 -8.99 -30.08
C PRO A 157 -4.85 -9.66 -28.92
N HIS A 158 -4.90 -9.04 -27.73
CA HIS A 158 -4.26 -9.55 -26.51
C HIS A 158 -2.73 -9.73 -26.62
N HIS A 159 -2.10 -8.93 -27.48
CA HIS A 159 -0.68 -8.95 -27.78
C HIS A 159 -0.02 -7.63 -27.38
N TYR A 160 1.04 -7.70 -26.56
CA TYR A 160 1.65 -6.56 -25.90
C TYR A 160 3.18 -6.61 -26.02
N LEU A 161 3.81 -5.43 -26.09
CA LEU A 161 5.27 -5.31 -26.16
C LEU A 161 5.77 -4.36 -25.08
N ALA A 162 6.35 -4.90 -24.01
CA ALA A 162 7.06 -4.13 -23.00
C ALA A 162 8.48 -3.81 -23.50
N PRO A 163 8.96 -2.55 -23.37
CA PRO A 163 10.31 -2.17 -23.79
C PRO A 163 11.41 -2.82 -22.95
N ASP A 164 11.11 -3.19 -21.71
CA ASP A 164 12.00 -3.83 -20.76
C ASP A 164 11.22 -4.66 -19.73
N TYR A 165 11.95 -5.40 -18.89
CA TYR A 165 11.36 -6.24 -17.86
C TYR A 165 10.70 -5.43 -16.73
N ASP A 166 11.26 -4.26 -16.40
CA ASP A 166 10.68 -3.37 -15.39
C ASP A 166 9.25 -2.96 -15.79
N THR A 167 9.04 -2.61 -17.08
CA THR A 167 7.71 -2.31 -17.63
C THR A 167 6.79 -3.54 -17.62
N LEU A 168 7.30 -4.73 -17.95
CA LEU A 168 6.49 -5.96 -17.92
C LEU A 168 6.01 -6.27 -16.50
N VAL A 169 6.90 -6.15 -15.50
CA VAL A 169 6.55 -6.37 -14.09
C VAL A 169 5.58 -5.31 -13.57
N ASP A 170 5.69 -4.08 -14.08
CA ASP A 170 4.91 -2.92 -13.65
C ASP A 170 3.51 -2.83 -14.31
N CYS A 171 3.11 -3.81 -15.08
CA CYS A 171 1.83 -3.79 -15.79
C CYS A 171 1.05 -5.10 -15.57
N PRO A 172 0.24 -5.21 -14.50
CA PRO A 172 -0.64 -6.36 -14.33
C PRO A 172 -1.63 -6.47 -15.50
N ILE A 173 -2.06 -7.69 -15.80
CA ILE A 173 -2.99 -8.01 -16.86
C ILE A 173 -4.23 -8.63 -16.25
N LEU A 174 -5.39 -8.01 -16.48
CA LEU A 174 -6.71 -8.58 -16.17
C LEU A 174 -7.29 -9.15 -17.47
N ALA A 175 -7.64 -10.43 -17.47
CA ALA A 175 -8.29 -11.10 -18.60
C ALA A 175 -9.63 -11.66 -18.17
N GLY A 176 -10.69 -11.46 -18.99
CA GLY A 176 -12.04 -11.92 -18.64
C GLY A 176 -13.13 -11.08 -19.31
N ASN A 177 -14.19 -10.78 -18.53
CA ASN A 177 -15.32 -9.95 -18.97
C ASN A 177 -15.61 -8.83 -17.95
N PRO A 178 -14.65 -7.98 -17.57
CA PRO A 178 -14.91 -6.88 -16.65
C PRO A 178 -15.85 -5.83 -17.25
N VAL A 179 -16.50 -5.05 -16.39
CA VAL A 179 -17.20 -3.83 -16.81
C VAL A 179 -16.17 -2.70 -16.89
N VAL A 180 -16.16 -1.98 -18.01
CA VAL A 180 -15.21 -0.91 -18.28
C VAL A 180 -15.94 0.43 -18.37
N HIS A 181 -15.53 1.38 -17.52
CA HIS A 181 -15.98 2.76 -17.57
C HIS A 181 -14.82 3.63 -18.06
N GLU A 182 -15.00 4.21 -19.25
CA GLU A 182 -14.00 5.09 -19.87
C GLU A 182 -14.31 6.56 -19.56
N PHE A 183 -13.27 7.35 -19.32
CA PHE A 183 -13.34 8.80 -19.20
C PHE A 183 -12.05 9.45 -19.73
N ASP A 184 -12.14 10.71 -20.12
CA ASP A 184 -11.00 11.48 -20.65
C ASP A 184 -10.62 12.60 -19.70
N VAL A 185 -9.32 12.79 -19.53
CA VAL A 185 -8.77 13.98 -18.88
C VAL A 185 -7.59 14.48 -19.71
N ASP A 186 -7.68 15.71 -20.19
CA ASP A 186 -6.64 16.39 -20.97
C ASP A 186 -6.31 15.68 -22.31
N GLY A 187 -7.30 15.00 -22.92
CA GLY A 187 -7.15 14.23 -24.17
C GLY A 187 -6.50 12.86 -23.97
N ILE A 188 -6.35 12.42 -22.73
CA ILE A 188 -5.75 11.12 -22.38
C ILE A 188 -6.87 10.19 -21.86
N PRO A 189 -7.02 8.98 -22.44
CA PRO A 189 -8.02 8.04 -21.98
C PRO A 189 -7.66 7.38 -20.66
N HIS A 190 -8.67 7.25 -19.81
CA HIS A 190 -8.62 6.57 -18.52
C HIS A 190 -9.71 5.51 -18.46
N TYR A 191 -9.40 4.40 -17.82
CA TYR A 191 -10.30 3.25 -17.72
C TYR A 191 -10.45 2.83 -16.27
N LEU A 192 -11.68 2.87 -15.73
CA LEU A 192 -12.02 2.17 -14.49
C LEU A 192 -12.57 0.80 -14.89
N VAL A 193 -11.80 -0.24 -14.63
CA VAL A 193 -12.05 -1.62 -15.04
C VAL A 193 -12.49 -2.41 -13.82
N ASN A 194 -13.78 -2.70 -13.72
CA ASN A 194 -14.38 -3.36 -12.57
C ASN A 194 -14.61 -4.85 -12.85
N GLN A 195 -13.81 -5.71 -12.24
CA GLN A 195 -14.06 -7.14 -12.21
C GLN A 195 -14.97 -7.47 -11.04
N GLY A 196 -16.14 -8.08 -11.31
CA GLY A 196 -17.16 -8.41 -10.32
C GLY A 196 -18.13 -7.25 -10.02
N GLU A 197 -18.26 -6.29 -10.95
CA GLU A 197 -19.31 -5.25 -10.88
C GLU A 197 -20.69 -5.87 -11.08
N GLU A 198 -21.54 -5.68 -10.10
CA GLU A 198 -22.94 -6.09 -10.07
C GLU A 198 -23.79 -4.96 -9.47
N SER A 199 -25.07 -5.23 -9.19
CA SER A 199 -26.03 -4.25 -8.66
C SER A 199 -25.62 -3.56 -7.33
N THR A 200 -24.65 -4.10 -6.61
CA THR A 200 -24.11 -3.54 -5.35
C THR A 200 -23.03 -2.48 -5.57
N TRP A 201 -22.56 -2.31 -6.81
CA TRP A 201 -21.49 -1.40 -7.17
C TRP A 201 -21.96 -0.35 -8.19
N ASP A 202 -21.79 0.93 -7.88
CA ASP A 202 -22.12 2.04 -8.79
C ASP A 202 -20.85 2.49 -9.55
N GLY A 203 -20.53 1.78 -10.62
CA GLY A 203 -19.34 2.02 -11.43
C GLY A 203 -19.36 3.36 -12.17
N THR A 204 -20.54 3.82 -12.61
CA THR A 204 -20.69 5.11 -13.30
C THR A 204 -20.35 6.28 -12.37
N ARG A 205 -20.91 6.28 -11.17
CA ARG A 205 -20.56 7.27 -10.14
C ARG A 205 -19.09 7.19 -9.78
N ALA A 206 -18.57 5.97 -9.59
CA ALA A 206 -17.18 5.73 -9.22
C ALA A 206 -16.21 6.31 -10.26
N ALA A 207 -16.45 6.07 -11.56
CA ALA A 207 -15.65 6.63 -12.65
C ALA A 207 -15.70 8.17 -12.69
N GLY A 208 -16.88 8.76 -12.48
CA GLY A 208 -17.02 10.21 -12.40
C GLY A 208 -16.26 10.86 -11.24
N ASP A 209 -16.21 10.21 -10.08
CA ASP A 209 -15.45 10.73 -8.93
C ASP A 209 -13.93 10.47 -9.09
N VAL A 210 -13.52 9.35 -9.68
CA VAL A 210 -12.11 9.09 -10.05
C VAL A 210 -11.62 10.13 -11.07
N ALA A 211 -12.45 10.50 -12.06
CA ALA A 211 -12.11 11.55 -13.03
C ALA A 211 -11.80 12.90 -12.35
N LYS A 212 -12.54 13.28 -11.30
CA LYS A 212 -12.25 14.50 -10.51
C LYS A 212 -10.90 14.41 -9.78
N ILE A 213 -10.55 13.23 -9.27
CA ILE A 213 -9.24 12.99 -8.63
C ILE A 213 -8.12 13.16 -9.67
N VAL A 214 -8.26 12.53 -10.84
CA VAL A 214 -7.29 12.63 -11.94
C VAL A 214 -7.13 14.08 -12.38
N GLN A 215 -8.24 14.80 -12.59
CA GLN A 215 -8.22 16.23 -12.96
C GLN A 215 -7.47 17.07 -11.94
N HIS A 216 -7.71 16.85 -10.64
CA HIS A 216 -7.03 17.62 -9.59
C HIS A 216 -5.51 17.34 -9.59
N TYR A 217 -5.07 16.09 -9.75
CA TYR A 217 -3.64 15.78 -9.85
C TYR A 217 -3.02 16.35 -11.12
N ARG A 218 -3.75 16.34 -12.24
CA ARG A 218 -3.31 17.01 -13.47
C ARG A 218 -3.05 18.50 -13.23
N GLU A 219 -3.93 19.18 -12.50
CA GLU A 219 -3.75 20.59 -12.13
C GLU A 219 -2.56 20.79 -11.19
N MET A 220 -2.40 19.92 -10.19
CA MET A 220 -1.31 19.96 -9.21
C MET A 220 0.06 19.79 -9.88
N TRP A 221 0.21 18.83 -10.79
CA TRP A 221 1.47 18.46 -11.42
C TRP A 221 1.73 19.17 -12.77
N GLY A 222 0.71 19.72 -13.39
CA GLY A 222 0.77 20.44 -14.66
C GLY A 222 0.65 19.57 -15.92
N SER A 223 0.88 18.27 -15.82
CA SER A 223 0.74 17.30 -16.93
C SER A 223 0.54 15.89 -16.41
N LEU A 224 0.04 15.01 -17.30
CA LEU A 224 -0.09 13.57 -17.08
C LEU A 224 1.06 12.86 -17.82
N PRO A 225 1.93 12.10 -17.14
CA PRO A 225 3.15 11.55 -17.74
C PRO A 225 2.97 10.16 -18.36
N TYR A 226 1.81 9.89 -18.96
CA TYR A 226 1.45 8.62 -19.62
C TYR A 226 0.50 8.88 -20.80
N ARG A 227 0.25 7.86 -21.62
CA ARG A 227 -0.66 7.92 -22.78
C ARG A 227 -2.04 7.34 -22.53
N LYS A 228 -2.16 6.45 -21.55
CA LYS A 228 -3.40 5.87 -21.02
C LYS A 228 -3.21 5.53 -19.55
N TYR A 229 -4.27 5.45 -18.77
CA TYR A 229 -4.24 4.96 -17.40
C TYR A 229 -5.34 3.95 -17.12
N VAL A 230 -5.04 2.87 -16.42
CA VAL A 230 -5.97 1.77 -16.15
C VAL A 230 -6.09 1.52 -14.64
N PHE A 231 -7.24 1.80 -14.08
CA PHE A 231 -7.58 1.39 -12.72
C PHE A 231 -8.20 -0.02 -12.77
N LEU A 232 -7.40 -1.06 -12.48
CA LEU A 232 -7.89 -2.43 -12.36
C LEU A 232 -8.49 -2.59 -10.96
N ASN A 233 -9.82 -2.62 -10.85
CA ASN A 233 -10.56 -2.65 -9.60
C ASN A 233 -11.30 -3.99 -9.45
N LEU A 234 -10.78 -4.87 -8.61
CA LEU A 234 -11.38 -6.17 -8.34
C LEU A 234 -12.31 -6.05 -7.12
N ILE A 235 -13.60 -6.30 -7.34
CA ILE A 235 -14.66 -6.22 -6.33
C ILE A 235 -14.80 -7.59 -5.69
N THR A 236 -14.18 -7.73 -4.51
CA THR A 236 -14.05 -9.01 -3.78
C THR A 236 -14.46 -8.83 -2.31
N GLU A 237 -14.01 -9.69 -1.41
CA GLU A 237 -14.07 -9.49 0.05
C GLU A 237 -12.77 -8.94 0.63
N LEU A 238 -11.74 -8.79 -0.21
CA LEU A 238 -10.41 -8.33 0.16
C LEU A 238 -10.26 -6.83 -0.04
N GLY A 239 -9.13 -6.30 0.37
CA GLY A 239 -8.77 -4.91 0.18
C GLY A 239 -7.28 -4.77 -0.12
N GLY A 240 -6.90 -3.59 -0.62
CA GLY A 240 -5.53 -3.23 -0.90
C GLY A 240 -5.35 -2.59 -2.26
N GLY A 241 -4.18 -2.01 -2.47
CA GLY A 241 -3.77 -1.42 -3.73
C GLY A 241 -2.32 -1.76 -4.03
N LEU A 242 -1.94 -1.58 -5.28
CA LEU A 242 -0.56 -1.61 -5.76
C LEU A 242 -0.46 -0.67 -6.96
N GLU A 243 0.47 0.23 -6.81
CA GLU A 243 0.76 1.29 -7.75
C GLU A 243 1.59 0.80 -8.95
N HIS A 244 1.32 1.38 -10.11
CA HIS A 244 2.05 1.17 -11.35
C HIS A 244 2.22 2.48 -12.12
N SER A 245 3.15 2.54 -13.08
CA SER A 245 3.49 3.78 -13.81
C SER A 245 2.32 4.36 -14.62
N ASN A 246 1.42 3.52 -15.09
CA ASN A 246 0.24 3.91 -15.88
C ASN A 246 -0.99 3.01 -15.60
N SER A 247 -0.99 2.36 -14.45
CA SER A 247 -2.14 1.62 -13.95
C SER A 247 -2.10 1.53 -12.43
N ALA A 248 -3.18 1.08 -11.81
CA ALA A 248 -3.25 0.67 -10.42
C ALA A 248 -4.03 -0.63 -10.34
N CYS A 249 -3.56 -1.58 -9.53
CA CYS A 249 -4.33 -2.77 -9.20
C CYS A 249 -4.94 -2.58 -7.81
N MET A 250 -6.26 -2.60 -7.72
CA MET A 250 -7.00 -2.37 -6.47
C MET A 250 -7.95 -3.52 -6.19
N MET A 251 -8.12 -3.84 -4.92
CA MET A 251 -9.16 -4.76 -4.44
C MET A 251 -10.02 -4.04 -3.41
N THR A 252 -11.32 -4.24 -3.50
CA THR A 252 -12.27 -3.60 -2.61
C THR A 252 -13.46 -4.49 -2.31
N ASN A 253 -14.07 -4.26 -1.14
CA ASN A 253 -15.28 -4.96 -0.75
C ASN A 253 -16.46 -4.52 -1.63
N ARG A 254 -17.30 -5.48 -2.06
CA ARG A 254 -18.50 -5.23 -2.91
C ARG A 254 -19.51 -4.24 -2.34
N TRP A 255 -19.47 -4.00 -1.02
CA TRP A 255 -20.34 -3.04 -0.35
C TRP A 255 -19.71 -1.64 -0.21
N SER A 256 -18.53 -1.40 -0.80
CA SER A 256 -17.82 -0.12 -0.60
C SER A 256 -18.57 1.09 -1.15
N THR A 257 -19.48 0.93 -2.12
CA THR A 257 -20.33 2.03 -2.58
C THR A 257 -21.60 2.22 -1.73
N SER A 258 -21.94 1.30 -0.84
CA SER A 258 -23.20 1.29 -0.08
C SER A 258 -23.23 2.31 1.08
N THR A 259 -22.08 2.70 1.61
CA THR A 259 -21.99 3.70 2.67
C THR A 259 -21.01 4.81 2.32
N ARG A 260 -21.29 6.03 2.76
CA ARG A 260 -20.40 7.18 2.53
C ARG A 260 -18.98 6.92 3.02
N ARG A 261 -18.83 6.33 4.20
CA ARG A 261 -17.53 6.03 4.80
C ARG A 261 -16.73 5.05 3.94
N ALA A 262 -17.33 3.93 3.56
CA ALA A 262 -16.65 2.91 2.77
C ALA A 262 -16.29 3.44 1.38
N TYR A 263 -17.19 4.24 0.78
CA TYR A 263 -16.95 4.86 -0.51
C TYR A 263 -15.78 5.85 -0.49
N LEU A 264 -15.72 6.75 0.51
CA LEU A 264 -14.58 7.65 0.66
C LEU A 264 -13.27 6.91 0.96
N SER A 265 -13.33 5.79 1.69
CA SER A 265 -12.14 4.95 1.91
C SER A 265 -11.63 4.34 0.59
N TRP A 266 -12.52 3.85 -0.28
CA TRP A 266 -12.16 3.35 -1.60
C TRP A 266 -11.61 4.45 -2.51
N LEU A 267 -12.25 5.62 -2.54
CA LEU A 267 -11.74 6.77 -3.30
C LEU A 267 -10.38 7.24 -2.79
N SER A 268 -10.15 7.20 -1.47
CA SER A 268 -8.84 7.50 -0.90
C SER A 268 -7.78 6.49 -1.34
N LEU A 269 -8.12 5.21 -1.43
CA LEU A 269 -7.24 4.19 -2.01
C LEU A 269 -6.95 4.51 -3.49
N ALA A 270 -7.97 4.77 -4.30
CA ALA A 270 -7.78 5.14 -5.71
C ALA A 270 -6.91 6.40 -5.87
N SER A 271 -7.07 7.39 -5.00
CA SER A 271 -6.25 8.61 -4.96
C SER A 271 -4.80 8.33 -4.53
N HIS A 272 -4.59 7.42 -3.58
CA HIS A 272 -3.27 6.97 -3.11
C HIS A 272 -2.51 6.29 -4.25
N GLU A 273 -3.10 5.24 -4.85
CA GLU A 273 -2.47 4.50 -5.94
C GLU A 273 -2.20 5.40 -7.17
N TYR A 274 -3.08 6.38 -7.39
CA TYR A 274 -2.88 7.29 -8.52
C TYR A 274 -1.79 8.35 -8.25
N PHE A 275 -1.61 8.82 -7.00
CA PHE A 275 -0.53 9.75 -6.66
C PHE A 275 0.85 9.14 -6.92
N HIS A 276 0.96 7.84 -6.78
CA HIS A 276 2.20 7.12 -7.06
C HIS A 276 2.67 7.22 -8.52
N VAL A 277 1.84 7.62 -9.46
CA VAL A 277 2.28 7.95 -10.84
C VAL A 277 3.50 8.88 -10.81
N TRP A 278 3.51 9.83 -9.87
CA TRP A 278 4.63 10.75 -9.64
C TRP A 278 5.53 10.28 -8.50
N ASN A 279 5.00 10.13 -7.30
CA ASN A 279 5.69 9.73 -6.07
C ASN A 279 5.40 8.23 -5.81
N VAL A 280 6.13 7.45 -6.34
CA VAL A 280 7.32 6.67 -6.32
C VAL A 280 7.69 6.11 -7.70
N LYS A 281 6.74 6.10 -8.65
CA LYS A 281 7.01 5.47 -9.96
C LYS A 281 7.97 6.31 -10.81
N ARG A 282 8.06 7.62 -10.56
CA ARG A 282 8.97 8.53 -11.27
C ARG A 282 9.90 9.30 -10.34
N LEU A 283 9.37 9.86 -9.25
CA LEU A 283 10.15 10.46 -8.17
C LEU A 283 10.37 9.40 -7.08
N ARG A 284 11.52 8.75 -7.05
CA ARG A 284 11.81 7.61 -6.19
C ARG A 284 13.10 7.77 -5.39
N PRO A 285 13.23 7.13 -4.22
CA PRO A 285 14.54 6.95 -3.58
C PRO A 285 15.51 6.24 -4.53
N VAL A 286 16.79 6.61 -4.49
CA VAL A 286 17.84 6.01 -5.34
C VAL A 286 17.92 4.49 -5.19
N GLU A 287 17.63 3.96 -3.99
CA GLU A 287 17.66 2.53 -3.69
C GLU A 287 16.53 1.73 -4.36
N LEU A 288 15.47 2.42 -4.82
CA LEU A 288 14.34 1.82 -5.52
C LEU A 288 14.47 1.89 -7.05
N GLY A 289 15.70 1.87 -7.56
CA GLY A 289 15.96 1.70 -8.98
C GLY A 289 17.43 1.91 -9.35
N PRO A 290 17.95 1.03 -10.27
CA PRO A 290 17.28 -0.14 -10.83
C PRO A 290 16.94 -1.19 -9.76
N PHE A 291 15.83 -1.93 -9.97
CA PHE A 291 15.41 -2.94 -9.01
C PHE A 291 16.29 -4.18 -9.02
N ASP A 292 16.66 -4.66 -7.83
CA ASP A 292 17.13 -6.03 -7.64
C ASP A 292 15.91 -6.90 -7.34
N TYR A 293 15.49 -7.71 -8.30
CA TYR A 293 14.32 -8.59 -8.17
C TYR A 293 14.56 -9.85 -7.35
N GLU A 294 15.78 -10.08 -6.90
CA GLU A 294 16.18 -11.29 -6.19
C GLU A 294 16.54 -11.03 -4.72
N ASN A 295 16.73 -9.76 -4.33
CA ASN A 295 17.03 -9.35 -2.97
C ASN A 295 16.18 -8.14 -2.56
N GLU A 296 16.17 -7.84 -1.25
CA GLU A 296 15.51 -6.68 -0.68
C GLU A 296 16.19 -5.38 -1.11
N ASN A 297 15.40 -4.43 -1.58
CA ASN A 297 15.85 -3.07 -1.90
C ASN A 297 15.54 -2.16 -0.70
N LEU A 298 16.51 -2.00 0.20
CA LEU A 298 16.34 -1.30 1.46
C LEU A 298 16.45 0.21 1.28
N THR A 299 15.46 0.97 1.73
CA THR A 299 15.49 2.43 1.72
C THR A 299 14.99 3.02 3.04
N ARG A 300 15.50 4.20 3.40
CA ARG A 300 15.06 4.97 4.57
C ARG A 300 13.94 5.95 4.25
N SER A 301 13.44 5.98 3.01
CA SER A 301 12.56 7.03 2.48
C SER A 301 11.14 6.55 2.16
N LEU A 302 10.68 5.38 2.66
CA LEU A 302 9.28 4.96 2.46
C LEU A 302 8.30 5.92 3.13
N TRP A 303 8.70 6.65 4.18
CA TRP A 303 7.86 7.69 4.75
C TRP A 303 7.59 8.85 3.78
N VAL A 304 8.48 9.09 2.81
CA VAL A 304 8.25 10.03 1.69
C VAL A 304 7.40 9.36 0.62
N ALA A 305 7.83 8.15 0.17
CA ALA A 305 7.17 7.44 -0.92
C ALA A 305 5.71 7.11 -0.60
N GLU A 306 5.44 6.64 0.61
CA GLU A 306 4.12 6.18 1.05
C GLU A 306 3.42 7.17 1.98
N GLY A 307 4.17 7.72 2.93
CA GLY A 307 3.57 8.61 3.93
C GLY A 307 3.09 9.92 3.35
N LEU A 308 3.83 10.56 2.43
CA LEU A 308 3.33 11.75 1.75
C LEU A 308 2.18 11.40 0.79
N THR A 309 2.18 10.21 0.21
CA THR A 309 1.06 9.71 -0.59
C THR A 309 -0.20 9.55 0.26
N ASP A 310 -0.08 8.99 1.48
CA ASP A 310 -1.18 8.93 2.46
C ASP A 310 -1.64 10.31 2.96
N TYR A 311 -0.77 11.30 2.98
CA TYR A 311 -1.14 12.69 3.25
C TYR A 311 -2.01 13.28 2.13
N TYR A 312 -1.59 13.09 0.87
CA TYR A 312 -2.28 13.66 -0.29
C TYR A 312 -3.59 12.94 -0.60
N ALA A 313 -3.64 11.64 -0.44
CA ALA A 313 -4.78 10.83 -0.87
C ALA A 313 -6.14 11.37 -0.36
N PRO A 314 -6.38 11.53 0.95
CA PRO A 314 -7.62 12.10 1.45
C PRO A 314 -7.72 13.63 1.26
N LEU A 315 -6.59 14.36 1.23
CA LEU A 315 -6.58 15.80 1.01
C LEU A 315 -7.09 16.14 -0.39
N VAL A 316 -6.68 15.37 -1.38
CA VAL A 316 -7.14 15.54 -2.77
C VAL A 316 -8.62 15.25 -2.92
N LEU A 317 -9.20 14.29 -2.20
CA LEU A 317 -10.65 14.10 -2.19
C LEU A 317 -11.39 15.36 -1.73
N HIS A 318 -10.84 16.08 -0.75
CA HIS A 318 -11.42 17.34 -0.31
C HIS A 318 -11.22 18.43 -1.36
N ARG A 319 -10.00 18.62 -1.86
CA ARG A 319 -9.68 19.65 -2.86
C ARG A 319 -10.44 19.45 -4.19
N ALA A 320 -10.74 18.22 -4.55
CA ALA A 320 -11.56 17.86 -5.71
C ALA A 320 -13.09 17.98 -5.46
N GLY A 321 -13.50 18.47 -4.27
CA GLY A 321 -14.91 18.67 -3.93
C GLY A 321 -15.70 17.37 -3.66
N ILE A 322 -15.00 16.25 -3.43
CA ILE A 322 -15.62 14.95 -3.17
C ILE A 322 -15.96 14.79 -1.68
N SER A 323 -15.08 15.23 -0.78
CA SER A 323 -15.31 15.17 0.66
C SER A 323 -15.43 16.56 1.29
N SER A 324 -16.17 16.67 2.38
CA SER A 324 -16.25 17.89 3.16
C SER A 324 -14.99 18.09 4.02
N GLN A 325 -14.74 19.33 4.46
CA GLN A 325 -13.67 19.64 5.41
C GLN A 325 -13.76 18.78 6.68
N GLN A 326 -14.96 18.55 7.20
CA GLN A 326 -15.12 17.72 8.39
C GLN A 326 -14.77 16.27 8.11
N GLU A 327 -15.18 15.71 6.96
CA GLU A 327 -14.81 14.35 6.56
C GLU A 327 -13.29 14.18 6.39
N TYR A 328 -12.60 15.20 5.88
CA TYR A 328 -11.14 15.20 5.79
C TYR A 328 -10.48 15.25 7.18
N LEU A 329 -10.93 16.16 8.06
CA LEU A 329 -10.31 16.33 9.38
C LEU A 329 -10.61 15.17 10.34
N THR A 330 -11.83 14.63 10.32
CA THR A 330 -12.30 13.66 11.33
C THR A 330 -12.82 12.35 10.77
N GLY A 331 -12.82 12.18 9.44
CA GLY A 331 -13.40 11.04 8.75
C GLY A 331 -14.92 11.06 8.65
N ALA A 332 -15.46 10.27 7.73
CA ALA A 332 -16.90 10.06 7.60
C ALA A 332 -17.40 9.12 8.72
N GLY A 333 -18.22 9.64 9.64
CA GLY A 333 -18.77 8.89 10.76
C GLY A 333 -18.05 9.14 12.10
N ASN A 334 -17.86 8.12 12.92
CA ASN A 334 -17.41 8.27 14.33
C ASN A 334 -15.91 8.56 14.54
N GLY A 335 -15.24 9.25 13.62
CA GLY A 335 -13.97 9.93 13.90
C GLY A 335 -12.70 9.07 13.99
N THR A 336 -12.66 7.92 13.28
CA THR A 336 -11.47 7.04 13.26
C THR A 336 -10.73 7.03 11.92
N SER A 337 -11.10 7.89 10.97
CA SER A 337 -10.48 8.07 9.66
C SER A 337 -10.13 9.55 9.43
N GLY A 338 -9.51 9.89 8.31
CA GLY A 338 -9.01 11.24 8.07
C GLY A 338 -7.78 11.58 8.91
N LEU A 339 -7.38 12.85 8.92
CA LEU A 339 -6.18 13.30 9.62
C LEU A 339 -6.22 13.01 11.13
N SER A 340 -7.38 13.21 11.78
CA SER A 340 -7.57 12.86 13.20
C SER A 340 -7.37 11.37 13.46
N GLY A 341 -7.80 10.51 12.55
CA GLY A 341 -7.62 9.06 12.66
C GLY A 341 -6.16 8.66 12.61
N ALA A 342 -5.40 9.23 11.67
CA ALA A 342 -3.95 9.01 11.57
C ALA A 342 -3.22 9.44 12.85
N ILE A 343 -3.51 10.65 13.36
CA ILE A 343 -2.93 11.17 14.61
C ILE A 343 -3.30 10.27 15.80
N ASN A 344 -4.57 9.87 15.92
CA ASN A 344 -5.02 9.00 17.00
C ASN A 344 -4.30 7.64 16.94
N THR A 345 -4.19 7.03 15.75
CA THR A 345 -3.47 5.76 15.55
C THR A 345 -2.01 5.89 16.00
N LEU A 346 -1.30 6.91 15.56
CA LEU A 346 0.09 7.14 15.97
C LEU A 346 0.19 7.32 17.49
N GLN A 347 -0.63 8.20 18.07
CA GLN A 347 -0.55 8.57 19.49
C GLN A 347 -0.97 7.46 20.45
N THR A 348 -1.75 6.49 19.98
CA THR A 348 -2.13 5.31 20.78
C THR A 348 -1.21 4.09 20.54
N THR A 349 -0.24 4.18 19.61
CA THR A 349 0.72 3.11 19.31
C THR A 349 1.99 3.29 20.14
N PRO A 350 2.30 2.41 21.13
CA PRO A 350 3.52 2.54 21.95
C PRO A 350 4.83 2.48 21.15
N GLY A 351 4.82 1.77 20.02
CA GLY A 351 5.97 1.63 19.12
C GLY A 351 6.50 2.97 18.59
N ARG A 352 5.70 4.07 18.62
CA ARG A 352 6.14 5.41 18.23
C ARG A 352 7.31 5.94 19.06
N LEU A 353 7.45 5.47 20.32
CA LEU A 353 8.54 5.81 21.24
C LEU A 353 9.76 4.89 21.10
N VAL A 354 9.66 3.89 20.22
CA VAL A 354 10.69 2.86 20.05
C VAL A 354 11.35 2.94 18.67
N ARG A 355 10.61 3.38 17.65
CA ARG A 355 11.08 3.38 16.26
C ARG A 355 10.76 4.69 15.56
N SER A 356 11.76 5.26 14.86
CA SER A 356 11.60 6.45 14.03
C SER A 356 10.93 6.11 12.68
N ALA A 357 10.50 7.14 11.93
CA ALA A 357 9.92 6.95 10.59
C ALA A 357 10.96 6.40 9.60
N GLU A 358 12.20 6.87 9.71
CA GLU A 358 13.32 6.40 8.91
C GLU A 358 13.64 4.91 9.18
N GLN A 359 13.71 4.51 10.46
CA GLN A 359 13.93 3.11 10.84
C GLN A 359 12.75 2.22 10.42
N ALA A 360 11.52 2.70 10.55
CA ALA A 360 10.33 1.96 10.11
C ALA A 360 10.31 1.75 8.58
N SER A 361 10.80 2.73 7.82
CA SER A 361 10.98 2.63 6.37
C SER A 361 12.03 1.56 6.02
N PHE A 362 13.20 1.60 6.66
CA PHE A 362 14.29 0.68 6.40
C PHE A 362 13.94 -0.77 6.73
N ASP A 363 13.28 -0.98 7.88
CA ASP A 363 12.89 -2.31 8.36
C ASP A 363 11.51 -2.77 7.82
N ALA A 364 10.96 -2.12 6.80
CA ALA A 364 9.64 -2.45 6.26
C ALA A 364 9.50 -3.94 5.94
N TRP A 365 10.50 -4.54 5.31
CA TRP A 365 10.55 -5.94 4.88
C TRP A 365 10.37 -6.95 6.01
N ILE A 366 10.89 -6.66 7.19
CA ILE A 366 10.93 -7.59 8.32
C ILE A 366 9.99 -7.20 9.47
N LYS A 367 9.40 -5.98 9.43
CA LYS A 367 8.50 -5.47 10.47
C LYS A 367 7.10 -5.15 9.94
N HIS A 368 6.99 -4.23 8.99
CA HIS A 368 5.67 -3.79 8.49
C HIS A 368 4.95 -4.90 7.71
N TYR A 369 5.68 -5.61 6.85
CA TYR A 369 5.14 -6.71 6.05
C TYR A 369 5.14 -8.08 6.75
N ARG A 370 5.75 -8.19 7.93
CA ARG A 370 5.76 -9.40 8.79
C ARG A 370 5.44 -9.04 10.23
N PRO A 371 4.24 -8.50 10.49
CA PRO A 371 3.85 -8.13 11.86
C PRO A 371 3.63 -9.38 12.72
N ASP A 372 3.94 -9.22 14.01
CA ASP A 372 3.59 -10.14 15.08
C ASP A 372 2.67 -9.45 16.11
N GLU A 373 2.26 -10.16 17.15
CA GLU A 373 1.38 -9.66 18.20
C GLU A 373 2.01 -8.51 19.00
N ASN A 374 3.34 -8.42 19.03
CA ASN A 374 4.08 -7.38 19.73
C ASN A 374 4.46 -6.18 18.85
N SER A 375 4.17 -6.23 17.56
CA SER A 375 4.56 -5.18 16.59
C SER A 375 4.04 -3.80 16.98
N VAL A 376 2.84 -3.72 17.59
CA VAL A 376 2.26 -2.46 18.10
C VAL A 376 3.13 -1.79 19.17
N ASN A 377 3.92 -2.57 19.91
CA ASN A 377 4.81 -2.09 20.97
C ASN A 377 6.21 -1.74 20.48
N THR A 378 6.60 -2.17 19.27
CA THR A 378 7.98 -2.11 18.80
C THR A 378 8.15 -1.42 17.46
N SER A 379 7.04 -1.13 16.75
CA SER A 379 7.08 -0.53 15.43
C SER A 379 5.97 0.50 15.23
N ILE A 380 6.11 1.29 14.19
CA ILE A 380 5.11 2.24 13.69
C ILE A 380 4.90 2.00 12.20
N SER A 381 3.76 2.48 11.68
CA SER A 381 3.56 2.60 10.24
C SER A 381 4.26 3.86 9.70
N TYR A 382 5.17 3.69 8.75
CA TYR A 382 5.77 4.82 8.01
C TYR A 382 4.74 5.52 7.13
N TYR A 383 3.66 4.85 6.73
CA TYR A 383 2.49 5.48 6.10
C TYR A 383 1.86 6.52 7.04
N THR A 384 1.41 6.06 8.21
CA THR A 384 0.69 6.92 9.17
C THR A 384 1.57 8.03 9.73
N LYS A 385 2.81 7.71 10.19
CA LYS A 385 3.71 8.74 10.73
C LYS A 385 4.17 9.68 9.62
N GLY A 386 4.44 9.16 8.41
CA GLY A 386 4.84 9.97 7.25
C GLY A 386 3.75 10.93 6.78
N ALA A 387 2.47 10.50 6.79
CA ALA A 387 1.35 11.40 6.49
C ALA A 387 1.25 12.57 7.47
N ILE A 388 1.45 12.30 8.76
CA ILE A 388 1.45 13.36 9.80
C ILE A 388 2.68 14.27 9.63
N VAL A 389 3.85 13.72 9.37
CA VAL A 389 5.06 14.51 9.06
C VAL A 389 4.84 15.38 7.83
N GLY A 390 4.17 14.86 6.79
CA GLY A 390 3.77 15.63 5.60
C GLY A 390 2.88 16.83 5.96
N TRP A 391 1.88 16.63 6.81
CA TRP A 391 1.04 17.72 7.31
C TRP A 391 1.83 18.78 8.10
N LEU A 392 2.72 18.35 9.01
CA LEU A 392 3.57 19.25 9.78
C LEU A 392 4.56 20.01 8.89
N LEU A 393 5.14 19.35 7.89
CA LEU A 393 6.04 19.97 6.91
C LEU A 393 5.30 20.99 6.05
N ASP A 394 4.09 20.68 5.58
CA ASP A 394 3.27 21.64 4.82
C ASP A 394 2.92 22.87 5.67
N ALA A 395 2.56 22.68 6.94
CA ALA A 395 2.34 23.80 7.88
C ALA A 395 3.60 24.67 8.05
N THR A 396 4.76 24.04 8.23
CA THR A 396 6.05 24.74 8.39
C THR A 396 6.43 25.54 7.13
N ILE A 397 6.30 24.95 5.95
CA ILE A 397 6.54 25.63 4.67
C ILE A 397 5.58 26.81 4.49
N ARG A 398 4.29 26.60 4.74
CA ARG A 398 3.29 27.67 4.61
C ARG A 398 3.56 28.81 5.58
N LYS A 399 3.86 28.50 6.83
CA LYS A 399 4.17 29.52 7.84
C LYS A 399 5.42 30.32 7.50
N SER A 400 6.52 29.66 7.16
CA SER A 400 7.79 30.33 6.84
C SER A 400 7.70 31.21 5.59
N THR A 401 6.81 30.87 4.66
CA THR A 401 6.64 31.61 3.40
C THR A 401 5.41 32.52 3.36
N GLY A 402 4.63 32.61 4.44
CA GLY A 402 3.34 33.32 4.45
C GLY A 402 2.35 32.74 3.44
N SER A 403 2.23 31.42 3.37
CA SER A 403 1.39 30.64 2.43
C SER A 403 1.69 30.87 0.93
N ARG A 404 2.84 31.46 0.59
CA ARG A 404 3.28 31.60 -0.82
C ARG A 404 3.79 30.27 -1.41
N LYS A 405 4.23 29.36 -0.56
CA LYS A 405 4.70 28.02 -0.89
C LYS A 405 4.03 26.98 0.01
N SER A 406 4.02 25.75 -0.43
CA SER A 406 3.40 24.61 0.24
C SER A 406 4.18 23.33 -0.03
N LEU A 407 3.74 22.22 0.53
CA LEU A 407 4.27 20.89 0.22
C LEU A 407 4.11 20.56 -1.28
N ASP A 408 3.08 21.07 -1.95
CA ASP A 408 2.90 20.90 -3.40
C ASP A 408 4.10 21.47 -4.19
N ASP A 409 4.67 22.62 -3.74
CA ASP A 409 5.86 23.22 -4.35
C ASP A 409 7.12 22.36 -4.14
N LEU A 410 7.26 21.77 -2.94
CA LEU A 410 8.34 20.82 -2.68
C LEU A 410 8.24 19.59 -3.58
N MET A 411 7.06 19.01 -3.69
CA MET A 411 6.87 17.81 -4.52
C MET A 411 7.15 18.09 -6.00
N ARG A 412 6.70 19.24 -6.52
CA ARG A 412 7.02 19.67 -7.90
C ARG A 412 8.52 19.93 -8.10
N LEU A 413 9.18 20.57 -7.14
CA LEU A 413 10.63 20.82 -7.19
C LEU A 413 11.40 19.49 -7.19
N ALA A 414 11.08 18.60 -6.26
CA ALA A 414 11.71 17.29 -6.16
C ALA A 414 11.49 16.46 -7.45
N PHE A 415 10.26 16.47 -7.99
CA PHE A 415 9.94 15.80 -9.24
C PHE A 415 10.77 16.36 -10.41
N SER A 416 10.86 17.69 -10.55
CA SER A 416 11.61 18.32 -11.63
C SER A 416 13.11 18.00 -11.61
N ARG A 417 13.67 17.73 -10.41
CA ARG A 417 15.12 17.49 -10.23
C ARG A 417 15.51 16.02 -10.23
N TYR A 418 14.66 15.19 -9.65
CA TYR A 418 15.04 13.82 -9.26
C TYR A 418 14.16 12.74 -9.89
N ALA A 419 13.17 13.11 -10.73
CA ALA A 419 12.36 12.09 -11.40
C ALA A 419 13.16 11.32 -12.46
N GLY A 420 12.69 10.11 -12.78
CA GLY A 420 13.30 9.24 -13.78
C GLY A 420 14.42 8.37 -13.23
N GLU A 421 15.52 8.22 -13.97
CA GLU A 421 16.60 7.31 -13.60
C GLU A 421 17.44 7.76 -12.40
N ASN A 422 17.47 9.05 -12.11
CA ASN A 422 18.35 9.63 -11.09
C ASN A 422 17.94 9.24 -9.66
N GLY A 423 16.64 9.33 -9.33
CA GLY A 423 16.16 9.17 -7.96
C GLY A 423 16.64 10.30 -7.03
N TYR A 424 16.25 10.26 -5.77
CA TYR A 424 16.71 11.19 -4.73
C TYR A 424 17.32 10.44 -3.54
N THR A 425 18.31 11.04 -2.88
CA THR A 425 18.77 10.63 -1.56
C THR A 425 17.97 11.34 -0.47
N PRO A 426 17.93 10.81 0.78
CA PRO A 426 17.30 11.51 1.90
C PRO A 426 17.78 12.95 2.06
N GLU A 427 19.09 13.21 1.90
CA GLU A 427 19.69 14.53 2.02
C GLU A 427 19.24 15.49 0.91
N GLN A 428 19.10 14.99 -0.33
CA GLN A 428 18.60 15.77 -1.45
C GLN A 428 17.14 16.18 -1.26
N PHE A 429 16.30 15.28 -0.73
CA PHE A 429 14.90 15.61 -0.42
C PHE A 429 14.80 16.67 0.69
N LYS A 430 15.60 16.51 1.77
CA LYS A 430 15.68 17.50 2.86
C LYS A 430 16.17 18.87 2.36
N ALA A 431 17.21 18.90 1.53
CA ALA A 431 17.71 20.15 0.95
C ALA A 431 16.67 20.85 0.05
N ALA A 432 15.90 20.09 -0.75
CA ALA A 432 14.80 20.65 -1.53
C ALA A 432 13.70 21.23 -0.63
N ALA A 433 13.41 20.60 0.51
CA ALA A 433 12.46 21.13 1.48
C ALA A 433 12.93 22.43 2.13
N GLU A 434 14.21 22.53 2.50
CA GLU A 434 14.81 23.77 3.03
C GLU A 434 14.77 24.91 2.01
N GLU A 435 15.05 24.60 0.73
CA GLU A 435 14.98 25.59 -0.36
C GLU A 435 13.57 26.14 -0.53
N VAL A 436 12.53 25.26 -0.52
CA VAL A 436 11.14 25.70 -0.67
C VAL A 436 10.66 26.47 0.54
N ALA A 437 11.02 26.03 1.75
CA ALA A 437 10.66 26.70 2.99
C ALA A 437 11.41 28.04 3.19
N GLY A 438 12.59 28.19 2.60
CA GLY A 438 13.47 29.35 2.79
C GLY A 438 14.07 29.45 4.19
N VAL A 439 14.02 28.39 4.97
CA VAL A 439 14.56 28.27 6.34
C VAL A 439 15.21 26.90 6.54
N PRO A 440 16.21 26.78 7.46
CA PRO A 440 16.77 25.48 7.81
C PRO A 440 15.72 24.55 8.42
N LEU A 441 15.69 23.30 7.99
CA LEU A 441 14.76 22.26 8.47
C LEU A 441 15.48 21.06 9.11
N LYS A 442 16.79 21.17 9.36
CA LYS A 442 17.57 20.07 9.95
C LYS A 442 16.96 19.57 11.26
N GLU A 443 16.62 20.49 12.18
CA GLU A 443 16.02 20.13 13.48
C GLU A 443 14.63 19.51 13.29
N PHE A 444 13.83 20.03 12.36
CA PHE A 444 12.52 19.45 12.00
C PHE A 444 12.67 17.98 11.61
N PHE A 445 13.52 17.65 10.65
CA PHE A 445 13.71 16.27 10.20
C PHE A 445 14.33 15.38 11.28
N GLN A 446 15.29 15.90 12.05
CA GLN A 446 15.88 15.15 13.16
C GLN A 446 14.81 14.72 14.17
N ARG A 447 13.92 15.61 14.57
CA ARG A 447 12.88 15.32 15.56
C ARG A 447 11.74 14.48 15.00
N THR A 448 11.27 14.76 13.79
CA THR A 448 10.04 14.16 13.25
C THR A 448 10.28 12.83 12.52
N VAL A 449 11.44 12.68 11.87
CA VAL A 449 11.76 11.57 10.97
C VAL A 449 12.82 10.64 11.55
N GLU A 450 13.92 11.21 12.09
CA GLU A 450 15.11 10.45 12.48
C GLU A 450 15.08 9.97 13.93
N SER A 451 14.28 10.62 14.79
CA SER A 451 14.16 10.27 16.22
C SER A 451 12.81 9.65 16.58
N THR A 452 12.74 9.20 17.84
CA THR A 452 11.49 8.69 18.45
C THR A 452 10.83 9.74 19.35
N GLU A 453 11.23 11.01 19.23
CA GLU A 453 10.59 12.09 19.96
C GLU A 453 9.11 12.20 19.59
N GLU A 454 8.30 12.63 20.56
CA GLU A 454 6.88 12.91 20.32
C GLU A 454 6.74 14.07 19.34
N LEU A 455 5.81 13.94 18.40
CA LEU A 455 5.54 14.99 17.43
C LEU A 455 4.89 16.19 18.12
N ASP A 456 5.39 17.39 17.86
CA ASP A 456 4.79 18.63 18.29
C ASP A 456 3.83 19.15 17.23
N TYR A 457 2.55 19.22 17.60
CA TYR A 457 1.47 19.70 16.73
C TYR A 457 1.19 21.20 16.87
N THR A 458 1.81 21.86 17.86
CA THR A 458 1.43 23.22 18.31
C THR A 458 1.47 24.22 17.17
N GLU A 459 2.55 24.21 16.38
CA GLU A 459 2.72 25.16 15.28
C GLU A 459 1.67 24.99 14.19
N ALA A 460 1.43 23.74 13.76
CA ALA A 460 0.44 23.44 12.72
C ALA A 460 -1.01 23.76 13.21
N LEU A 461 -1.31 23.41 14.45
CA LEU A 461 -2.60 23.71 15.06
C LEU A 461 -2.87 25.22 15.14
N ASP A 462 -1.87 26.00 15.57
CA ASP A 462 -2.00 27.44 15.66
C ASP A 462 -2.09 28.08 14.27
N TRP A 463 -1.25 27.68 13.32
CA TRP A 463 -1.25 28.22 11.96
C TRP A 463 -2.59 28.05 11.23
N PHE A 464 -3.22 26.87 11.39
CA PHE A 464 -4.50 26.56 10.74
C PHE A 464 -5.73 26.88 11.62
N GLY A 465 -5.57 27.43 12.82
CA GLY A 465 -6.68 27.68 13.74
C GLY A 465 -7.40 26.40 14.17
N LEU A 466 -6.65 25.31 14.33
CA LEU A 466 -7.17 24.02 14.77
C LEU A 466 -6.85 23.78 16.25
N ARG A 467 -7.57 22.85 16.86
CA ARG A 467 -7.25 22.30 18.18
C ARG A 467 -7.67 20.84 18.27
N PHE A 468 -7.14 20.11 19.24
CA PHE A 468 -7.71 18.84 19.63
C PHE A 468 -8.95 19.06 20.50
N LYS A 469 -10.01 18.33 20.20
CA LYS A 469 -11.23 18.34 20.97
C LYS A 469 -10.94 17.94 22.41
N GLN A 470 -11.40 18.76 23.35
CA GLN A 470 -11.23 18.47 24.78
C GLN A 470 -12.01 17.20 25.15
N PRO A 471 -11.45 16.35 26.03
CA PRO A 471 -12.20 15.23 26.58
C PRO A 471 -13.49 15.76 27.26
N SER A 472 -14.58 15.02 27.07
CA SER A 472 -15.78 15.29 27.86
C SER A 472 -15.49 15.00 29.33
N ASN A 473 -15.99 15.85 30.26
CA ASN A 473 -15.92 15.62 31.70
C ASN A 473 -16.83 14.44 32.09
N GLY A 474 -16.47 13.23 31.60
CA GLY A 474 -17.19 12.00 31.93
C GLY A 474 -16.63 11.31 33.17
N THR A 475 -17.39 10.35 33.70
CA THR A 475 -16.92 9.48 34.79
C THR A 475 -15.72 8.67 34.27
N LYS A 476 -14.62 8.71 35.05
CA LYS A 476 -13.43 7.90 34.78
C LYS A 476 -13.78 6.42 34.80
N LYS A 477 -13.50 5.71 33.70
CA LYS A 477 -13.83 4.31 33.56
C LYS A 477 -12.62 3.45 33.92
N ALA A 478 -12.89 2.35 34.61
CA ALA A 478 -11.89 1.31 34.83
C ALA A 478 -11.49 0.65 33.51
N TRP A 479 -10.22 0.37 33.36
CA TRP A 479 -9.64 -0.14 32.13
C TRP A 479 -8.61 -1.24 32.39
N LEU A 480 -8.75 -2.35 31.69
CA LEU A 480 -7.82 -3.46 31.73
C LEU A 480 -6.59 -3.23 30.82
N GLY A 481 -6.79 -2.59 29.70
CA GLY A 481 -5.72 -2.33 28.72
C GLY A 481 -5.32 -3.53 27.89
N ALA A 482 -6.25 -4.44 27.63
CA ALA A 482 -6.12 -5.56 26.72
C ALA A 482 -7.23 -5.49 25.67
N ASP A 483 -6.89 -5.70 24.41
CA ASP A 483 -7.88 -5.95 23.36
C ASP A 483 -8.23 -7.45 23.40
N THR A 484 -9.51 -7.75 23.21
CA THR A 484 -10.02 -9.13 23.27
C THR A 484 -10.92 -9.43 22.09
N ARG A 485 -11.04 -10.72 21.75
CA ARG A 485 -12.06 -11.21 20.82
C ARG A 485 -12.85 -12.36 21.44
N VAL A 486 -14.06 -12.54 20.96
CA VAL A 486 -14.82 -13.74 21.23
C VAL A 486 -14.45 -14.80 20.20
N ASP A 487 -13.90 -15.92 20.65
CA ASP A 487 -13.53 -17.06 19.83
C ASP A 487 -14.19 -18.33 20.36
N SER A 488 -15.17 -18.83 19.61
CA SER A 488 -15.93 -20.04 20.01
C SER A 488 -16.48 -19.99 21.43
N GLY A 489 -16.99 -18.79 21.85
CA GLY A 489 -17.53 -18.56 23.20
C GLY A 489 -16.48 -18.26 24.27
N ARG A 490 -15.19 -18.26 23.92
CA ARG A 490 -14.08 -17.88 24.81
C ARG A 490 -13.74 -16.40 24.64
N LEU A 491 -13.36 -15.73 25.73
CA LEU A 491 -12.86 -14.36 25.71
C LEU A 491 -11.33 -14.39 25.67
N VAL A 492 -10.75 -14.19 24.50
CA VAL A 492 -9.32 -14.37 24.25
C VAL A 492 -8.63 -13.01 24.06
N VAL A 493 -7.51 -12.79 24.75
CA VAL A 493 -6.66 -11.61 24.58
C VAL A 493 -6.00 -11.64 23.21
N THR A 494 -6.12 -10.56 22.43
CA THR A 494 -5.56 -10.47 21.08
C THR A 494 -4.44 -9.46 20.95
N LYS A 495 -4.40 -8.46 21.84
CA LYS A 495 -3.36 -7.43 21.83
C LYS A 495 -3.15 -6.87 23.24
N LEU A 496 -1.89 -6.62 23.56
CA LEU A 496 -1.47 -5.98 24.80
C LEU A 496 -0.55 -4.82 24.49
N LEU A 497 -0.90 -3.65 25.00
CA LEU A 497 -0.08 -2.46 24.83
C LEU A 497 0.88 -2.30 26.01
N ARG A 498 2.12 -1.99 25.71
CA ARG A 498 3.12 -1.67 26.74
C ARG A 498 2.63 -0.53 27.63
N GLY A 499 2.81 -0.67 28.95
CA GLY A 499 2.39 0.32 29.93
C GLY A 499 0.93 0.23 30.37
N THR A 500 0.17 -0.78 29.92
CA THR A 500 -1.20 -1.02 30.37
C THR A 500 -1.26 -1.92 31.61
N PRO A 501 -2.35 -1.90 32.38
CA PRO A 501 -2.55 -2.78 33.55
C PRO A 501 -2.38 -4.26 33.23
N ALA A 502 -3.01 -4.75 32.19
CA ALA A 502 -2.91 -6.14 31.75
C ALA A 502 -1.47 -6.53 31.39
N TYR A 503 -0.74 -5.64 30.69
CA TYR A 503 0.66 -5.87 30.35
C TYR A 503 1.54 -5.93 31.61
N ALA A 504 1.35 -5.01 32.57
CA ALA A 504 2.09 -4.94 33.83
C ALA A 504 1.83 -6.16 34.73
N ALA A 505 0.62 -6.70 34.68
CA ALA A 505 0.24 -7.90 35.44
C ALA A 505 0.75 -9.21 34.82
N GLY A 506 1.37 -9.17 33.63
CA GLY A 506 1.92 -10.34 32.95
C GLY A 506 0.88 -11.17 32.21
N MET A 507 -0.26 -10.57 31.79
CA MET A 507 -1.15 -11.20 30.80
C MET A 507 -0.41 -11.39 29.48
N ASN A 508 -0.80 -12.39 28.72
CA ASN A 508 -0.27 -12.65 27.38
C ASN A 508 -1.38 -12.65 26.33
N VAL A 509 -1.00 -12.39 25.10
CA VAL A 509 -1.86 -12.71 23.95
C VAL A 509 -2.15 -14.21 23.98
N ASP A 510 -3.36 -14.60 23.56
CA ASP A 510 -3.95 -15.95 23.64
C ASP A 510 -4.36 -16.41 25.05
N ASP A 511 -4.20 -15.60 26.11
CA ASP A 511 -4.84 -15.89 27.38
C ASP A 511 -6.38 -15.83 27.23
N GLU A 512 -7.07 -16.87 27.67
CA GLU A 512 -8.53 -16.84 27.85
C GLU A 512 -8.87 -16.25 29.20
N ILE A 513 -9.62 -15.14 29.24
CA ILE A 513 -10.11 -14.53 30.47
C ILE A 513 -11.33 -15.31 30.97
N LEU A 514 -11.26 -15.88 32.17
CA LEU A 514 -12.30 -16.73 32.75
C LEU A 514 -13.12 -16.01 33.84
N ALA A 515 -12.46 -15.29 34.75
CA ALA A 515 -13.13 -14.66 35.88
C ALA A 515 -12.39 -13.41 36.39
N PHE A 516 -13.15 -12.48 37.00
CA PHE A 516 -12.67 -11.40 37.83
C PHE A 516 -13.21 -11.61 39.28
N ASP A 517 -12.33 -11.62 40.26
CA ASP A 517 -12.66 -11.81 41.68
C ASP A 517 -13.54 -13.06 41.90
N ASP A 518 -13.16 -14.18 41.24
CA ASP A 518 -13.89 -15.45 41.23
C ASP A 518 -15.28 -15.46 40.55
N TYR A 519 -15.74 -14.33 40.03
CA TYR A 519 -16.96 -14.26 39.24
C TYR A 519 -16.64 -14.44 37.75
N ARG A 520 -17.30 -15.42 37.14
CA ARG A 520 -17.13 -15.71 35.72
C ARG A 520 -17.38 -14.48 34.86
N VAL A 521 -16.46 -14.19 33.92
CA VAL A 521 -16.64 -13.21 32.84
C VAL A 521 -17.12 -13.98 31.60
N ARG A 522 -18.32 -13.64 31.09
CA ARG A 522 -18.79 -14.15 29.81
C ARG A 522 -18.11 -13.40 28.68
N ALA A 523 -17.94 -14.06 27.55
CA ALA A 523 -17.19 -13.53 26.41
C ALA A 523 -17.69 -12.16 25.91
N ASP A 524 -18.98 -11.90 26.00
CA ASP A 524 -19.65 -10.67 25.58
C ASP A 524 -19.82 -9.63 26.71
N HIS A 525 -19.37 -9.93 27.94
CA HIS A 525 -19.65 -9.12 29.13
C HIS A 525 -18.42 -8.43 29.74
N LEU A 526 -17.27 -8.38 29.04
CA LEU A 526 -16.06 -7.77 29.59
C LEU A 526 -16.29 -6.31 30.01
N ASN A 527 -16.79 -5.48 29.10
CA ASN A 527 -17.00 -4.06 29.35
C ASN A 527 -18.03 -3.83 30.46
N THR A 528 -19.17 -4.56 30.45
CA THR A 528 -20.17 -4.49 31.50
C THR A 528 -19.61 -4.91 32.87
N ARG A 529 -18.69 -5.89 32.88
CA ARG A 529 -18.02 -6.29 34.11
C ARG A 529 -17.09 -5.18 34.63
N LEU A 530 -16.32 -4.54 33.74
CA LEU A 530 -15.44 -3.44 34.10
C LEU A 530 -16.16 -2.20 34.61
N GLU A 531 -17.42 -1.97 34.22
CA GLU A 531 -18.26 -0.85 34.74
C GLU A 531 -18.53 -0.96 36.25
N ASN A 532 -18.40 -2.14 36.87
CA ASN A 532 -18.54 -2.33 38.30
C ASN A 532 -17.29 -1.94 39.10
N TYR A 533 -16.19 -1.59 38.44
CA TYR A 533 -14.94 -1.20 39.06
C TYR A 533 -14.60 0.26 38.80
N ARG A 534 -13.59 0.73 39.49
CA ARG A 534 -13.04 2.09 39.34
C ARG A 534 -11.53 2.00 39.03
N PRO A 535 -10.95 3.00 38.35
CA PRO A 535 -9.49 3.10 38.26
C PRO A 535 -8.82 2.99 39.61
N GLY A 536 -7.74 2.23 39.70
CA GLY A 536 -7.01 1.93 40.93
C GLY A 536 -7.55 0.73 41.74
N ASN A 537 -8.70 0.11 41.33
CA ASN A 537 -9.13 -1.14 41.96
C ASN A 537 -8.18 -2.28 41.60
N LYS A 538 -7.80 -3.05 42.59
CA LYS A 538 -7.06 -4.29 42.43
C LYS A 538 -8.04 -5.43 42.32
N ILE A 539 -7.93 -6.21 41.26
CA ILE A 539 -8.79 -7.36 40.99
C ILE A 539 -7.95 -8.61 40.78
N SER A 540 -8.53 -9.75 41.13
CA SER A 540 -7.96 -11.04 40.82
C SER A 540 -8.51 -11.52 39.46
N VAL A 541 -7.63 -11.60 38.45
CA VAL A 541 -7.99 -12.10 37.11
C VAL A 541 -7.57 -13.56 36.97
N LEU A 542 -8.54 -14.45 36.72
CA LEU A 542 -8.27 -15.85 36.39
C LEU A 542 -8.23 -15.99 34.86
N VAL A 543 -7.13 -16.52 34.37
CA VAL A 543 -6.94 -16.83 32.95
C VAL A 543 -6.60 -18.31 32.73
N ALA A 544 -6.94 -18.82 31.54
CA ALA A 544 -6.36 -20.07 31.05
C ALA A 544 -5.29 -19.74 30.00
N ARG A 545 -4.06 -20.17 30.27
CA ARG A 545 -2.91 -20.05 29.38
C ARG A 545 -2.42 -21.43 29.02
N ARG A 546 -2.59 -21.86 27.76
CA ARG A 546 -2.22 -23.22 27.31
C ARG A 546 -2.78 -24.29 28.27
N GLU A 547 -4.09 -24.26 28.50
CA GLU A 547 -4.89 -25.15 29.39
C GLU A 547 -4.57 -25.00 30.89
N LYS A 548 -3.56 -24.22 31.29
CA LYS A 548 -3.21 -24.01 32.70
C LYS A 548 -3.95 -22.80 33.25
N LEU A 549 -4.65 -22.98 34.36
CA LEU A 549 -5.29 -21.91 35.09
C LEU A 549 -4.25 -21.11 35.89
N MET A 550 -4.29 -19.77 35.72
CA MET A 550 -3.38 -18.84 36.39
C MET A 550 -4.18 -17.67 36.96
N ARG A 551 -3.80 -17.24 38.18
CA ARG A 551 -4.34 -16.02 38.79
C ARG A 551 -3.32 -14.91 38.72
N MET A 552 -3.80 -13.71 38.40
CA MET A 552 -3.01 -12.51 38.31
C MET A 552 -3.72 -11.40 39.10
N GLU A 553 -2.97 -10.64 39.89
CA GLU A 553 -3.47 -9.41 40.48
C GLU A 553 -3.27 -8.30 39.46
N VAL A 554 -4.34 -7.59 39.12
CA VAL A 554 -4.34 -6.48 38.16
C VAL A 554 -4.86 -5.24 38.86
N GLU A 555 -4.08 -4.18 38.89
CA GLU A 555 -4.54 -2.85 39.30
C GLU A 555 -5.10 -2.14 38.04
N LEU A 556 -6.44 -1.97 38.00
CA LEU A 556 -7.10 -1.38 36.86
C LEU A 556 -6.70 0.08 36.65
N GLY A 557 -6.38 0.44 35.42
CA GLY A 557 -6.09 1.81 35.03
C GLY A 557 -7.34 2.64 34.74
N GLU A 558 -7.10 3.87 34.33
CA GLU A 558 -8.11 4.75 33.75
C GLU A 558 -8.14 4.59 32.23
N GLU A 559 -9.34 4.36 31.65
CA GLU A 559 -9.50 4.31 30.20
C GLU A 559 -9.01 5.63 29.59
N PRO A 560 -8.10 5.61 28.59
CA PRO A 560 -7.61 6.83 27.97
C PRO A 560 -8.75 7.67 27.40
N SER A 561 -9.01 8.84 27.96
CA SER A 561 -10.10 9.73 27.57
C SER A 561 -9.70 10.71 26.47
N LYS A 562 -8.39 10.88 26.23
CA LYS A 562 -7.89 11.83 25.24
C LYS A 562 -8.18 11.31 23.83
N LYS A 563 -9.11 12.00 23.16
CA LYS A 563 -9.38 11.78 21.73
C LYS A 563 -8.54 12.77 20.93
N TRP A 564 -7.69 12.24 20.07
CA TRP A 564 -6.88 13.04 19.14
C TRP A 564 -7.72 13.47 17.93
N GLN A 565 -8.86 14.09 18.19
CA GLN A 565 -9.81 14.55 17.18
C GLN A 565 -9.62 16.04 16.95
N LEU A 566 -9.33 16.42 15.71
CA LEU A 566 -9.19 17.82 15.30
C LEU A 566 -10.56 18.49 15.18
N GLU A 567 -10.61 19.76 15.58
CA GLU A 567 -11.73 20.66 15.29
C GLU A 567 -11.18 22.06 15.01
N VAL A 568 -11.93 22.83 14.23
CA VAL A 568 -11.64 24.26 14.05
C VAL A 568 -11.92 24.99 15.35
N ARG A 569 -10.99 25.82 15.78
CA ARG A 569 -11.17 26.64 16.99
C ARG A 569 -12.34 27.60 16.83
N PRO A 570 -13.27 27.70 17.80
CA PRO A 570 -14.36 28.68 17.73
C PRO A 570 -13.87 30.12 17.62
N ASP A 571 -12.74 30.40 18.25
CA ASP A 571 -12.06 31.70 18.32
C ASP A 571 -10.95 31.88 17.25
N ALA A 572 -10.91 31.04 16.21
CA ALA A 572 -9.94 31.16 15.14
C ALA A 572 -10.02 32.54 14.47
N SER A 573 -8.86 33.20 14.35
CA SER A 573 -8.74 34.51 13.72
C SER A 573 -9.09 34.46 12.21
N PRO A 574 -9.39 35.61 11.59
CA PRO A 574 -9.58 35.67 10.13
C PRO A 574 -8.37 35.14 9.35
N GLU A 575 -7.15 35.44 9.83
CA GLU A 575 -5.92 34.94 9.23
C GLU A 575 -5.80 33.42 9.31
N GLN A 576 -6.06 32.83 10.49
CA GLN A 576 -6.06 31.38 10.66
C GLN A 576 -7.10 30.69 9.77
N LYS A 577 -8.29 31.28 9.63
CA LYS A 577 -9.32 30.77 8.71
C LYS A 577 -8.87 30.84 7.25
N GLN A 578 -8.18 31.90 6.87
CA GLN A 578 -7.60 32.06 5.54
C GLN A 578 -6.49 31.02 5.29
N ASN A 579 -5.61 30.77 6.27
CA ASN A 579 -4.57 29.77 6.20
C ASN A 579 -5.16 28.35 6.06
N LEU A 580 -6.21 28.05 6.82
CA LEU A 580 -6.95 26.79 6.71
C LEU A 580 -7.58 26.63 5.32
N ALA A 581 -8.23 27.67 4.81
CA ALA A 581 -8.82 27.65 3.47
C ALA A 581 -7.76 27.45 2.36
N ALA A 582 -6.63 28.17 2.46
CA ALA A 582 -5.52 28.03 1.52
C ALA A 582 -4.88 26.62 1.53
N TRP A 583 -4.80 25.99 2.71
CA TRP A 583 -4.34 24.60 2.82
C TRP A 583 -5.31 23.62 2.17
N LEU A 584 -6.59 23.75 2.48
CA LEU A 584 -7.64 22.86 1.99
C LEU A 584 -8.05 23.12 0.53
N GLY A 585 -7.52 24.17 -0.11
CA GLY A 585 -7.85 24.54 -1.49
C GLY A 585 -9.24 25.17 -1.65
N ASN A 586 -9.84 25.65 -0.57
CA ASN A 586 -11.10 26.40 -0.62
C ASN A 586 -10.80 27.82 -1.13
N LYS A 587 -11.43 28.20 -2.26
CA LYS A 587 -11.35 29.54 -2.83
C LYS A 587 -12.23 30.54 -2.09
#